data_d0367060ade8486a02891ac434ddafab
#
_entry.id   d0367060ade8486a02891ac434ddafab
#
_cell.length_a   1.000
_cell.length_b   1.000
_cell.length_c   1.000
_cell.angle_alpha   90.00
_cell.angle_beta   90.00
_cell.angle_gamma   90.00
#
_symmetry.space_group_name_H-M   'P 1'
#
loop_
_entity.id
_entity.type
_entity.pdbx_description
1 polymer ?
#
loop_
_entity_poly.entity_id
_entity_poly.type
_entity_poly.pdbx_seq_one_letter_code
_entity_poly.pdbx_strand_id
1 'polypeptide(L)'
;MKKFRIPVLLIALFSLFAKANAQRSIAEATIVYDMVIQNGSGAQPGTALAGATTTVYLKGNNSRTDMVSALGKEVTIYNSKANNAVILKEFSGQKLMIKLTRDNWVAKNKMYSNINFELTGESKTIAGYNTKKAIAKLADGKTFEVYYTPELVPANKEYDPTFSGLPGLAIQYDIESGGKKFSYSLSKINYDAVQVSLFDFPTSGYRVMSYEENQNLKKGN
;
A
#
# COMPACT_ATOMS: atom_id res chain seq x y z
N MET A 1 -56.48 -28.69 -48.04
CA MET A 1 -56.23 -27.70 -46.94
C MET A 1 -55.06 -28.23 -46.12
N LYS A 2 -53.83 -27.70 -46.32
CA LYS A 2 -52.59 -28.10 -45.59
C LYS A 2 -52.44 -27.27 -44.32
N LYS A 3 -52.54 -27.94 -43.17
CA LYS A 3 -52.29 -27.29 -41.84
C LYS A 3 -50.82 -27.08 -41.65
N PHE A 4 -50.39 -25.81 -41.62
CA PHE A 4 -49.04 -25.39 -41.29
C PHE A 4 -48.85 -25.45 -39.76
N ARG A 5 -47.99 -26.38 -39.28
CA ARG A 5 -47.60 -26.47 -37.86
C ARG A 5 -46.32 -25.65 -37.67
N ILE A 6 -46.46 -24.55 -36.97
CA ILE A 6 -45.31 -23.73 -36.55
C ILE A 6 -44.71 -24.39 -35.31
N PRO A 7 -43.43 -24.80 -35.31
CA PRO A 7 -42.76 -25.22 -34.09
C PRO A 7 -42.42 -23.97 -33.27
N VAL A 8 -43.00 -23.88 -32.08
CA VAL A 8 -42.59 -22.88 -31.07
C VAL A 8 -41.20 -23.26 -30.59
N LEU A 9 -40.20 -22.55 -31.09
CA LEU A 9 -38.81 -22.65 -30.62
C LEU A 9 -38.70 -21.91 -29.27
N LEU A 10 -38.76 -22.67 -28.17
CA LEU A 10 -38.57 -22.19 -26.81
C LEU A 10 -37.10 -21.84 -26.65
N ILE A 11 -36.72 -20.57 -26.92
CA ILE A 11 -35.40 -20.05 -26.62
C ILE A 11 -35.34 -19.90 -25.11
N ALA A 12 -34.80 -20.91 -24.42
CA ALA A 12 -34.40 -20.82 -23.04
C ALA A 12 -33.22 -19.85 -22.97
N LEU A 13 -33.51 -18.59 -22.64
CA LEU A 13 -32.48 -17.58 -22.30
C LEU A 13 -31.86 -18.01 -20.96
N PHE A 14 -30.81 -18.82 -21.03
CA PHE A 14 -29.95 -19.10 -19.90
C PHE A 14 -29.19 -17.80 -19.63
N SER A 15 -29.76 -16.90 -18.83
CA SER A 15 -29.07 -15.77 -18.26
C SER A 15 -27.99 -16.32 -17.30
N LEU A 16 -26.78 -16.52 -17.81
CA LEU A 16 -25.58 -16.65 -17.02
C LEU A 16 -25.47 -15.39 -16.17
N PHE A 17 -25.91 -15.46 -14.91
CA PHE A 17 -25.56 -14.51 -13.89
C PHE A 17 -24.05 -14.67 -13.62
N ALA A 18 -23.23 -14.16 -14.53
CA ALA A 18 -21.87 -13.85 -14.21
C ALA A 18 -21.94 -12.84 -13.04
N LYS A 19 -21.58 -13.28 -11.84
CA LYS A 19 -21.30 -12.36 -10.74
C LYS A 19 -20.15 -11.49 -11.21
N ALA A 20 -20.45 -10.38 -11.87
CA ALA A 20 -19.49 -9.32 -12.12
C ALA A 20 -19.12 -8.79 -10.72
N ASN A 21 -17.99 -9.23 -10.18
CA ASN A 21 -17.41 -8.58 -9.03
C ASN A 21 -17.04 -7.17 -9.50
N ALA A 22 -17.94 -6.21 -9.26
CA ALA A 22 -17.70 -4.82 -9.63
C ALA A 22 -16.49 -4.32 -8.83
N GLN A 23 -15.41 -4.08 -9.54
CA GLN A 23 -14.20 -3.52 -8.98
C GLN A 23 -14.48 -2.07 -8.56
N ARG A 24 -14.33 -1.77 -7.28
CA ARG A 24 -14.52 -0.42 -6.75
C ARG A 24 -13.21 0.36 -6.81
N SER A 25 -13.20 1.46 -7.53
CA SER A 25 -12.09 2.41 -7.52
C SER A 25 -12.10 3.26 -6.25
N ILE A 26 -10.96 3.35 -5.55
CA ILE A 26 -10.78 4.15 -4.33
C ILE A 26 -10.03 5.42 -4.70
N ALA A 27 -10.75 6.52 -4.87
CA ALA A 27 -10.15 7.85 -5.08
C ALA A 27 -9.89 8.61 -3.77
N GLU A 28 -10.68 8.29 -2.72
CA GLU A 28 -10.60 8.91 -1.40
C GLU A 28 -10.95 7.88 -0.33
N ALA A 29 -10.05 7.70 0.65
CA ALA A 29 -10.25 6.81 1.80
C ALA A 29 -9.17 7.01 2.86
N THR A 30 -9.47 6.55 4.08
CA THR A 30 -8.50 6.28 5.15
C THR A 30 -8.40 4.77 5.34
N ILE A 31 -7.21 4.21 5.15
CA ILE A 31 -6.92 2.78 5.24
C ILE A 31 -5.98 2.56 6.42
N VAL A 32 -6.35 1.69 7.35
CA VAL A 32 -5.57 1.42 8.57
C VAL A 32 -5.10 -0.03 8.54
N TYR A 33 -3.81 -0.20 8.77
CA TYR A 33 -3.18 -1.50 8.96
C TYR A 33 -2.66 -1.61 10.40
N ASP A 34 -2.92 -2.74 11.04
CA ASP A 34 -2.17 -3.16 12.21
C ASP A 34 -0.81 -3.69 11.74
N MET A 35 0.24 -3.35 12.48
CA MET A 35 1.59 -3.70 12.12
C MET A 35 2.31 -4.37 13.28
N VAL A 36 3.05 -5.44 12.97
CA VAL A 36 3.96 -6.10 13.90
C VAL A 36 5.39 -5.94 13.36
N ILE A 37 6.30 -5.48 14.21
CA ILE A 37 7.72 -5.30 13.89
C ILE A 37 8.50 -6.38 14.63
N GLN A 38 9.27 -7.18 13.90
CA GLN A 38 10.14 -8.24 14.43
C GLN A 38 11.56 -8.06 13.91
N ASN A 39 12.52 -8.74 14.50
CA ASN A 39 13.83 -8.87 13.90
C ASN A 39 13.71 -9.69 12.61
N GLY A 40 14.44 -9.30 11.57
CA GLY A 40 14.44 -10.01 10.29
C GLY A 40 15.10 -11.38 10.35
N SER A 41 15.07 -12.08 9.23
CA SER A 41 15.62 -13.42 9.07
C SER A 41 17.09 -13.48 9.49
N GLY A 42 17.45 -14.43 10.36
CA GLY A 42 18.81 -14.65 10.85
C GLY A 42 19.20 -13.88 12.12
N ALA A 43 18.32 -13.02 12.65
CA ALA A 43 18.52 -12.39 13.95
C ALA A 43 18.01 -13.29 15.09
N GLN A 44 18.58 -13.14 16.30
CA GLN A 44 18.05 -13.79 17.50
C GLN A 44 16.56 -13.42 17.67
N PRO A 45 15.70 -14.34 18.15
CA PRO A 45 14.31 -14.04 18.42
C PRO A 45 14.21 -12.83 19.34
N GLY A 46 13.91 -11.68 18.76
CA GLY A 46 13.67 -10.44 19.51
C GLY A 46 12.20 -10.32 19.90
N THR A 47 11.93 -9.47 20.85
CA THR A 47 10.58 -9.15 21.26
C THR A 47 9.85 -8.48 20.09
N ALA A 48 8.75 -9.06 19.62
CA ALA A 48 7.90 -8.42 18.63
C ALA A 48 7.33 -7.12 19.23
N LEU A 49 7.45 -6.00 18.50
CA LEU A 49 6.79 -4.76 18.85
C LEU A 49 5.37 -4.81 18.29
N ALA A 50 4.43 -5.21 19.12
CA ALA A 50 3.00 -5.14 18.82
C ALA A 50 2.48 -3.71 19.07
N GLY A 51 1.30 -3.40 18.51
CA GLY A 51 0.64 -2.11 18.68
C GLY A 51 1.16 -0.99 17.77
N ALA A 52 2.00 -1.32 16.79
CA ALA A 52 2.33 -0.41 15.71
C ALA A 52 1.18 -0.35 14.69
N THR A 53 0.98 0.82 14.09
CA THR A 53 -0.07 1.04 13.08
C THR A 53 0.49 1.79 11.87
N THR A 54 -0.09 1.52 10.72
CA THR A 54 0.12 2.31 9.51
C THR A 54 -1.23 2.81 9.02
N THR A 55 -1.38 4.13 8.91
CA THR A 55 -2.59 4.76 8.38
C THR A 55 -2.26 5.42 7.05
N VAL A 56 -2.98 5.03 6.01
CA VAL A 56 -2.85 5.59 4.66
C VAL A 56 -4.08 6.46 4.37
N TYR A 57 -3.85 7.72 4.05
CA TYR A 57 -4.86 8.67 3.60
C TYR A 57 -4.72 8.88 2.11
N LEU A 58 -5.79 8.70 1.37
CA LEU A 58 -5.86 8.88 -0.09
C LEU A 58 -6.86 9.98 -0.42
N LYS A 59 -6.45 10.92 -1.30
CA LYS A 59 -7.35 11.93 -1.88
C LYS A 59 -6.84 12.37 -3.25
N GLY A 60 -7.41 11.79 -4.30
CA GLY A 60 -6.98 12.04 -5.68
C GLY A 60 -5.50 11.73 -5.88
N ASN A 61 -4.70 12.75 -6.25
CA ASN A 61 -3.25 12.60 -6.45
C ASN A 61 -2.43 12.70 -5.14
N ASN A 62 -3.08 13.02 -4.01
CA ASN A 62 -2.40 13.13 -2.73
C ASN A 62 -2.48 11.80 -1.98
N SER A 63 -1.37 11.45 -1.35
CA SER A 63 -1.30 10.36 -0.39
C SER A 63 -0.50 10.78 0.83
N ARG A 64 -0.89 10.26 1.98
CA ARG A 64 -0.16 10.38 3.23
C ARG A 64 -0.15 9.04 3.93
N THR A 65 1.02 8.61 4.38
CA THR A 65 1.19 7.39 5.15
C THR A 65 1.80 7.75 6.50
N ASP A 66 1.07 7.49 7.58
CA ASP A 66 1.52 7.68 8.97
C ASP A 66 1.85 6.30 9.54
N MET A 67 3.11 6.04 9.82
CA MET A 67 3.57 4.86 10.56
C MET A 67 3.87 5.27 12.00
N VAL A 68 3.19 4.66 12.97
CA VAL A 68 3.33 4.94 14.39
C VAL A 68 3.66 3.66 15.14
N SER A 69 4.70 3.70 15.97
CA SER A 69 5.14 2.59 16.80
C SER A 69 5.73 3.10 18.12
N ALA A 70 6.05 2.19 19.03
CA ALA A 70 6.80 2.53 20.25
C ALA A 70 8.18 3.14 19.97
N LEU A 71 8.74 2.94 18.76
CA LEU A 71 10.04 3.51 18.35
C LEU A 71 9.92 4.96 17.90
N GLY A 72 8.71 5.44 17.57
CA GLY A 72 8.45 6.78 17.07
C GLY A 72 7.45 6.82 15.93
N LYS A 73 7.47 7.92 15.20
CA LYS A 73 6.55 8.19 14.09
C LYS A 73 7.32 8.53 12.81
N GLU A 74 6.91 7.96 11.70
CA GLU A 74 7.31 8.37 10.35
C GLU A 74 6.07 8.71 9.53
N VAL A 75 6.08 9.87 8.88
CA VAL A 75 5.00 10.30 7.97
C VAL A 75 5.60 10.53 6.60
N THR A 76 5.01 9.95 5.59
CA THR A 76 5.31 10.27 4.19
C THR A 76 4.11 10.96 3.57
N ILE A 77 4.30 12.17 3.04
CA ILE A 77 3.30 12.90 2.27
C ILE A 77 3.80 12.99 0.83
N TYR A 78 2.98 12.56 -0.13
CA TYR A 78 3.34 12.53 -1.54
C TYR A 78 2.21 13.04 -2.43
N ASN A 79 2.56 13.85 -3.42
CA ASN A 79 1.66 14.26 -4.48
C ASN A 79 2.17 13.72 -5.82
N SER A 80 1.46 12.75 -6.39
CA SER A 80 1.88 12.07 -7.63
C SER A 80 1.85 12.99 -8.85
N LYS A 81 0.96 14.00 -8.90
CA LYS A 81 0.90 14.96 -9.99
C LYS A 81 2.03 15.99 -9.93
N ALA A 82 2.32 16.51 -8.74
CA ALA A 82 3.42 17.46 -8.53
C ALA A 82 4.79 16.78 -8.43
N ASN A 83 4.83 15.46 -8.26
CA ASN A 83 6.05 14.66 -8.09
C ASN A 83 6.95 15.19 -6.96
N ASN A 84 6.36 15.58 -5.83
CA ASN A 84 7.08 16.02 -4.66
C ASN A 84 6.65 15.23 -3.42
N ALA A 85 7.57 15.03 -2.51
CA ALA A 85 7.30 14.33 -1.27
C ALA A 85 8.02 14.97 -0.09
N VAL A 86 7.48 14.72 1.11
CA VAL A 86 8.12 15.02 2.38
C VAL A 86 8.04 13.79 3.27
N ILE A 87 9.15 13.48 3.95
CA ILE A 87 9.19 12.50 5.01
C ILE A 87 9.42 13.23 6.32
N LEU A 88 8.52 13.04 7.26
CA LEU A 88 8.64 13.55 8.63
C LEU A 88 9.02 12.39 9.53
N LYS A 89 10.01 12.61 10.39
CA LYS A 89 10.47 11.60 11.36
C LYS A 89 10.48 12.19 12.75
N GLU A 90 9.88 11.47 13.67
CA GLU A 90 9.87 11.83 15.09
C GLU A 90 10.35 10.62 15.91
N PHE A 91 11.64 10.67 16.33
CA PHE A 91 12.29 9.59 17.08
C PHE A 91 13.18 10.19 18.17
N SER A 92 13.11 9.64 19.36
CA SER A 92 13.97 10.04 20.50
C SER A 92 14.02 11.55 20.71
N GLY A 93 12.87 12.24 20.62
CA GLY A 93 12.76 13.69 20.79
C GLY A 93 13.24 14.53 19.59
N GLN A 94 13.77 13.93 18.55
CA GLN A 94 14.15 14.63 17.33
C GLN A 94 12.99 14.67 16.33
N LYS A 95 12.83 15.81 15.65
CA LYS A 95 11.87 16.02 14.59
C LYS A 95 12.59 16.45 13.31
N LEU A 96 12.61 15.57 12.32
CA LEU A 96 13.29 15.77 11.05
C LEU A 96 12.27 15.83 9.91
N MET A 97 12.47 16.78 9.00
CA MET A 97 11.70 16.89 7.74
C MET A 97 12.66 16.75 6.57
N ILE A 98 12.49 15.70 5.80
CA ILE A 98 13.30 15.40 4.61
C ILE A 98 12.46 15.73 3.39
N LYS A 99 12.90 16.72 2.62
CA LYS A 99 12.24 17.10 1.36
C LYS A 99 12.82 16.27 0.22
N LEU A 100 11.94 15.72 -0.62
CA LEU A 100 12.31 14.91 -1.77
C LEU A 100 11.82 15.58 -3.05
N THR A 101 12.73 15.72 -4.00
CA THR A 101 12.40 15.97 -5.39
C THR A 101 11.86 14.72 -6.06
N ARG A 102 11.41 14.81 -7.31
CA ARG A 102 11.05 13.66 -8.12
C ARG A 102 12.16 12.62 -8.18
N ASP A 103 13.39 13.06 -8.46
CA ASP A 103 14.54 12.16 -8.60
C ASP A 103 14.89 11.47 -7.28
N ASN A 104 14.81 12.20 -6.16
CA ASN A 104 14.97 11.63 -4.83
C ASN A 104 13.89 10.59 -4.51
N TRP A 105 12.63 10.84 -4.92
CA TRP A 105 11.53 9.88 -4.75
C TRP A 105 11.78 8.59 -5.54
N VAL A 106 12.19 8.72 -6.80
CA VAL A 106 12.55 7.58 -7.65
C VAL A 106 13.74 6.81 -7.06
N ALA A 107 14.80 7.51 -6.65
CA ALA A 107 15.99 6.88 -6.05
C ALA A 107 15.65 6.14 -4.74
N LYS A 108 14.83 6.75 -3.86
CA LYS A 108 14.37 6.12 -2.61
C LYS A 108 13.62 4.83 -2.85
N ASN A 109 12.78 4.80 -3.88
CA ASN A 109 11.87 3.69 -4.17
C ASN A 109 12.42 2.73 -5.24
N LYS A 110 13.68 2.88 -5.64
CA LYS A 110 14.29 2.11 -6.75
C LYS A 110 14.13 0.59 -6.60
N MET A 111 14.26 0.06 -5.38
CA MET A 111 14.11 -1.39 -5.15
C MET A 111 12.67 -1.89 -5.35
N TYR A 112 11.69 -0.99 -5.26
CA TYR A 112 10.26 -1.29 -5.45
C TYR A 112 9.77 -0.94 -6.87
N SER A 113 10.65 -0.41 -7.73
CA SER A 113 10.29 -0.13 -9.12
C SER A 113 10.18 -1.42 -9.92
N ASN A 114 9.12 -1.51 -10.75
CA ASN A 114 8.88 -2.65 -11.63
C ASN A 114 8.78 -4.01 -10.93
N ILE A 115 8.17 -4.04 -9.74
CA ILE A 115 7.87 -5.31 -9.06
C ILE A 115 6.96 -6.15 -9.97
N ASN A 116 7.39 -7.39 -10.25
CA ASN A 116 6.58 -8.39 -10.89
C ASN A 116 5.78 -9.17 -9.84
N PHE A 117 4.45 -9.16 -9.96
CA PHE A 117 3.54 -9.92 -9.11
C PHE A 117 3.12 -11.21 -9.81
N GLU A 118 3.61 -12.34 -9.33
CA GLU A 118 3.21 -13.67 -9.79
C GLU A 118 1.96 -14.11 -9.04
N LEU A 119 0.85 -14.28 -9.75
CA LEU A 119 -0.42 -14.69 -9.15
C LEU A 119 -0.41 -16.22 -8.93
N THR A 120 -0.58 -16.67 -7.68
CA THR A 120 -0.45 -18.10 -7.34
C THR A 120 -1.75 -18.90 -7.50
N GLY A 121 -2.89 -18.25 -7.67
CA GLY A 121 -4.20 -18.91 -7.65
C GLY A 121 -4.74 -19.20 -6.24
N GLU A 122 -3.94 -19.08 -5.19
CA GLU A 122 -4.38 -19.24 -3.80
C GLU A 122 -5.30 -18.09 -3.40
N SER A 123 -6.39 -18.42 -2.67
CA SER A 123 -7.36 -17.45 -2.21
C SER A 123 -7.78 -17.75 -0.77
N LYS A 124 -8.02 -16.71 0.02
CA LYS A 124 -8.60 -16.82 1.37
C LYS A 124 -9.36 -15.54 1.73
N THR A 125 -10.22 -15.61 2.73
CA THR A 125 -10.90 -14.43 3.27
C THR A 125 -10.06 -13.81 4.39
N ILE A 126 -9.71 -12.51 4.26
CA ILE A 126 -8.98 -11.76 5.27
C ILE A 126 -9.71 -10.45 5.49
N ALA A 127 -9.93 -10.05 6.76
CA ALA A 127 -10.61 -8.81 7.14
C ALA A 127 -11.96 -8.61 6.41
N GLY A 128 -12.67 -9.70 6.11
CA GLY A 128 -13.96 -9.67 5.41
C GLY A 128 -13.88 -9.55 3.89
N TYR A 129 -12.66 -9.50 3.30
CA TYR A 129 -12.45 -9.42 1.86
C TYR A 129 -12.03 -10.78 1.28
N ASN A 130 -12.54 -11.11 0.08
CA ASN A 130 -11.99 -12.20 -0.71
C ASN A 130 -10.63 -11.77 -1.26
N THR A 131 -9.58 -12.44 -0.83
CA THR A 131 -8.22 -12.12 -1.24
C THR A 131 -7.62 -13.19 -2.13
N LYS A 132 -6.69 -12.76 -2.97
CA LYS A 132 -5.81 -13.61 -3.77
C LYS A 132 -4.38 -13.40 -3.34
N LYS A 133 -3.57 -14.46 -3.39
CA LYS A 133 -2.15 -14.39 -3.09
C LYS A 133 -1.36 -14.06 -4.35
N ALA A 134 -0.38 -13.18 -4.20
CA ALA A 134 0.66 -12.95 -5.19
C ALA A 134 2.03 -13.01 -4.52
N ILE A 135 3.05 -13.40 -5.29
CA ILE A 135 4.46 -13.35 -4.91
C ILE A 135 5.07 -12.16 -5.63
N ALA A 136 5.53 -11.18 -4.87
CA ALA A 136 6.26 -10.03 -5.37
C ALA A 136 7.73 -10.36 -5.54
N LYS A 137 8.31 -10.06 -6.72
CA LYS A 137 9.74 -10.22 -7.00
C LYS A 137 10.38 -8.85 -7.11
N LEU A 138 11.29 -8.54 -6.20
CA LEU A 138 12.04 -7.29 -6.14
C LEU A 138 13.21 -7.30 -7.14
N ALA A 139 13.74 -6.12 -7.46
CA ALA A 139 14.86 -5.96 -8.37
C ALA A 139 16.17 -6.64 -7.87
N ASP A 140 16.33 -6.82 -6.57
CA ASP A 140 17.47 -7.53 -5.95
C ASP A 140 17.28 -9.06 -5.88
N GLY A 141 16.20 -9.58 -6.44
CA GLY A 141 15.86 -11.00 -6.46
C GLY A 141 15.13 -11.50 -5.22
N LYS A 142 14.98 -10.69 -4.18
CA LYS A 142 14.17 -11.03 -3.01
C LYS A 142 12.70 -11.12 -3.37
N THR A 143 11.96 -11.87 -2.58
CA THR A 143 10.53 -12.05 -2.76
C THR A 143 9.79 -11.79 -1.45
N PHE A 144 8.53 -11.36 -1.56
CA PHE A 144 7.61 -11.36 -0.44
C PHE A 144 6.21 -11.77 -0.91
N GLU A 145 5.40 -12.23 0.03
CA GLU A 145 4.02 -12.62 -0.24
C GLU A 145 3.08 -11.48 0.08
N VAL A 146 2.06 -11.30 -0.77
CA VAL A 146 0.97 -10.35 -0.55
C VAL A 146 -0.38 -10.99 -0.84
N TYR A 147 -1.31 -10.85 0.10
CA TYR A 147 -2.71 -11.10 -0.13
C TYR A 147 -3.39 -9.78 -0.46
N TYR A 148 -4.03 -9.71 -1.62
CA TYR A 148 -4.71 -8.52 -2.11
C TYR A 148 -6.16 -8.83 -2.47
N THR A 149 -7.04 -7.83 -2.38
CA THR A 149 -8.40 -7.96 -2.90
C THR A 149 -8.52 -7.27 -4.25
N PRO A 150 -9.00 -7.98 -5.29
CA PRO A 150 -9.30 -7.35 -6.58
C PRO A 150 -10.58 -6.50 -6.55
N GLU A 151 -11.40 -6.59 -5.49
CA GLU A 151 -12.64 -5.83 -5.33
C GLU A 151 -12.39 -4.33 -5.15
N LEU A 152 -11.21 -3.96 -4.61
CA LEU A 152 -10.80 -2.60 -4.29
C LEU A 152 -9.54 -2.23 -5.06
N VAL A 153 -9.57 -1.11 -5.79
CA VAL A 153 -8.41 -0.62 -6.55
C VAL A 153 -8.15 0.85 -6.23
N PRO A 154 -7.01 1.19 -5.66
CA PRO A 154 -6.62 2.59 -5.51
C PRO A 154 -6.57 3.30 -6.86
N ALA A 155 -7.28 4.42 -7.01
CA ALA A 155 -7.27 5.23 -8.23
C ALA A 155 -5.88 5.82 -8.51
N ASN A 156 -5.20 6.27 -7.46
CA ASN A 156 -3.79 6.66 -7.51
C ASN A 156 -2.92 5.47 -7.11
N LYS A 157 -2.41 4.72 -8.07
CA LYS A 157 -1.53 3.57 -7.81
C LYS A 157 -0.13 3.95 -7.35
N GLU A 158 0.26 5.21 -7.54
CA GLU A 158 1.57 5.73 -7.11
C GLU A 158 1.59 6.10 -5.62
N TYR A 159 0.48 5.94 -4.90
CA TYR A 159 0.42 6.21 -3.47
C TYR A 159 1.43 5.38 -2.67
N ASP A 160 1.69 4.17 -3.15
CA ASP A 160 2.73 3.27 -2.66
C ASP A 160 3.41 2.58 -3.85
N PRO A 161 4.66 2.95 -4.17
CA PRO A 161 5.40 2.34 -5.26
C PRO A 161 5.52 0.82 -5.17
N THR A 162 5.49 0.25 -3.95
CA THR A 162 5.56 -1.20 -3.72
C THR A 162 4.41 -1.94 -4.38
N PHE A 163 3.22 -1.35 -4.41
CA PHE A 163 2.00 -2.00 -4.90
C PHE A 163 1.45 -1.40 -6.20
N SER A 164 2.21 -0.55 -6.88
CA SER A 164 1.75 0.12 -8.12
C SER A 164 1.34 -0.86 -9.22
N GLY A 165 1.99 -2.03 -9.32
CA GLY A 165 1.67 -3.11 -10.26
C GLY A 165 0.65 -4.14 -9.75
N LEU A 166 0.21 -4.06 -8.48
CA LEU A 166 -0.73 -5.02 -7.92
C LEU A 166 -2.14 -4.78 -8.48
N PRO A 167 -2.89 -5.84 -8.89
CA PRO A 167 -4.23 -5.68 -9.48
C PRO A 167 -5.34 -5.51 -8.44
N GLY A 168 -5.05 -4.85 -7.32
CA GLY A 168 -5.98 -4.59 -6.22
C GLY A 168 -5.33 -3.96 -5.03
N LEU A 169 -6.07 -3.85 -3.91
CA LEU A 169 -5.57 -3.33 -2.65
C LEU A 169 -4.87 -4.44 -1.85
N ALA A 170 -3.64 -4.20 -1.40
CA ALA A 170 -2.93 -5.10 -0.48
C ALA A 170 -3.70 -5.18 0.86
N ILE A 171 -3.96 -6.39 1.33
CA ILE A 171 -4.72 -6.64 2.58
C ILE A 171 -3.80 -7.17 3.68
N GLN A 172 -2.90 -8.09 3.34
CA GLN A 172 -1.93 -8.65 4.27
C GLN A 172 -0.62 -8.92 3.54
N TYR A 173 0.51 -8.50 4.12
CA TYR A 173 1.82 -8.70 3.54
C TYR A 173 2.93 -8.54 4.56
N ASP A 174 4.09 -9.10 4.24
CA ASP A 174 5.32 -8.97 5.03
C ASP A 174 6.40 -8.30 4.18
N ILE A 175 7.11 -7.33 4.74
CA ILE A 175 8.27 -6.67 4.08
C ILE A 175 9.46 -6.68 5.03
N GLU A 176 10.63 -7.06 4.52
CA GLU A 176 11.89 -6.92 5.25
C GLU A 176 12.62 -5.63 4.85
N SER A 177 12.99 -4.84 5.82
CA SER A 177 13.74 -3.61 5.63
C SER A 177 14.62 -3.29 6.84
N GLY A 178 15.87 -2.90 6.61
CA GLY A 178 16.78 -2.51 7.67
C GLY A 178 17.00 -3.60 8.74
N GLY A 179 17.02 -4.89 8.34
CA GLY A 179 17.19 -6.01 9.25
C GLY A 179 15.96 -6.30 10.12
N LYS A 180 14.81 -5.72 9.81
CA LYS A 180 13.53 -5.94 10.49
C LYS A 180 12.50 -6.48 9.51
N LYS A 181 11.60 -7.31 10.03
CA LYS A 181 10.41 -7.79 9.34
C LYS A 181 9.21 -6.99 9.82
N PHE A 182 8.49 -6.42 8.88
CA PHE A 182 7.26 -5.65 9.09
C PHE A 182 6.10 -6.48 8.55
N SER A 183 5.20 -6.92 9.41
CA SER A 183 3.99 -7.65 9.04
C SER A 183 2.80 -6.73 9.12
N TYR A 184 2.11 -6.52 8.00
CA TYR A 184 0.95 -5.65 7.87
C TYR A 184 -0.32 -6.47 7.69
N SER A 185 -1.38 -6.09 8.37
CA SER A 185 -2.71 -6.67 8.20
C SER A 185 -3.75 -5.56 8.19
N LEU A 186 -4.60 -5.52 7.17
CA LEU A 186 -5.68 -4.54 7.08
C LEU A 186 -6.60 -4.67 8.30
N SER A 187 -6.77 -3.55 9.01
CA SER A 187 -7.65 -3.41 10.17
C SER A 187 -8.97 -2.75 9.77
N LYS A 188 -8.90 -1.65 9.00
CA LYS A 188 -10.09 -0.83 8.68
C LYS A 188 -9.90 -0.04 7.39
N ILE A 189 -11.01 0.13 6.65
CA ILE A 189 -11.13 1.13 5.59
C ILE A 189 -12.29 2.05 5.94
N ASN A 190 -12.05 3.37 5.93
CA ASN A 190 -13.07 4.40 6.07
C ASN A 190 -13.13 5.21 4.77
N TYR A 191 -14.35 5.41 4.25
CA TYR A 191 -14.63 6.15 3.02
C TYR A 191 -15.17 7.55 3.27
N ASP A 192 -15.12 8.04 4.51
CA ASP A 192 -15.44 9.42 4.83
C ASP A 192 -14.45 10.38 4.19
N ALA A 193 -14.86 11.62 4.00
CA ALA A 193 -14.04 12.66 3.39
C ALA A 193 -12.72 12.86 4.17
N VAL A 194 -11.61 12.81 3.47
CA VAL A 194 -10.28 13.05 4.01
C VAL A 194 -10.00 14.55 4.01
N GLN A 195 -9.56 15.10 5.13
CA GLN A 195 -9.23 16.52 5.25
C GLN A 195 -8.02 16.88 4.39
N VAL A 196 -8.14 17.93 3.57
CA VAL A 196 -7.07 18.38 2.67
C VAL A 196 -5.81 18.79 3.42
N SER A 197 -5.96 19.42 4.60
CA SER A 197 -4.84 19.85 5.45
C SER A 197 -3.91 18.71 5.92
N LEU A 198 -4.36 17.45 5.86
CA LEU A 198 -3.48 16.30 6.15
C LEU A 198 -2.32 16.17 5.16
N PHE A 199 -2.46 16.75 3.98
CA PHE A 199 -1.44 16.70 2.92
C PHE A 199 -0.54 17.94 2.89
N ASP A 200 -0.76 18.91 3.79
CA ASP A 200 0.08 20.08 3.91
C ASP A 200 1.42 19.74 4.54
N PHE A 201 2.49 20.37 4.03
CA PHE A 201 3.82 20.23 4.60
C PHE A 201 3.98 21.16 5.80
N PRO A 202 4.50 20.67 6.95
CA PRO A 202 4.78 21.54 8.08
C PRO A 202 5.75 22.67 7.71
N THR A 203 5.47 23.87 8.18
CA THR A 203 6.33 25.06 7.96
C THR A 203 7.27 25.33 9.12
N SER A 204 7.08 24.67 10.27
CA SER A 204 7.86 24.84 11.48
C SER A 204 7.89 23.57 12.34
N GLY A 205 8.69 23.55 13.39
CA GLY A 205 8.77 22.46 14.36
C GLY A 205 9.64 21.28 13.95
N TYR A 206 10.25 21.32 12.77
CA TYR A 206 11.11 20.27 12.24
C TYR A 206 12.48 20.85 11.82
N ARG A 207 13.55 20.11 12.08
CA ARG A 207 14.82 20.36 11.41
C ARG A 207 14.71 19.87 9.97
N VAL A 208 14.83 20.79 9.01
CA VAL A 208 14.79 20.47 7.58
C VAL A 208 16.16 19.95 7.15
N MET A 209 16.16 18.87 6.35
CA MET A 209 17.36 18.34 5.72
C MET A 209 17.06 17.88 4.29
N SER A 210 18.12 17.82 3.46
CA SER A 210 18.00 17.27 2.12
C SER A 210 17.95 15.74 2.17
N TYR A 211 17.55 15.13 1.06
CA TYR A 211 17.59 13.67 0.92
C TYR A 211 19.03 13.14 1.01
N GLU A 212 19.98 13.84 0.41
CA GLU A 212 21.40 13.51 0.38
C GLU A 212 22.01 13.56 1.80
N GLU A 213 21.72 14.60 2.57
CA GLU A 213 22.13 14.69 3.98
C GLU A 213 21.59 13.50 4.80
N ASN A 214 20.32 13.15 4.62
CA ASN A 214 19.72 12.00 5.30
C ASN A 214 20.38 10.67 4.88
N GLN A 215 20.79 10.52 3.61
CA GLN A 215 21.48 9.31 3.15
C GLN A 215 22.89 9.22 3.74
N ASN A 216 23.61 10.34 3.84
CA ASN A 216 24.95 10.38 4.42
C ASN A 216 24.95 10.03 5.91
N LEU A 217 23.93 10.48 6.66
CA LEU A 217 23.77 10.09 8.08
C LEU A 217 23.54 8.58 8.25
N LYS A 218 22.82 7.93 7.30
CA LYS A 218 22.61 6.48 7.35
C LYS A 218 23.83 5.63 7.01
N LYS A 219 24.80 6.20 6.27
CA LYS A 219 26.04 5.50 5.90
C LYS A 219 27.13 5.64 6.96
N GLY A 220 27.04 6.65 7.82
CA GLY A 220 28.01 6.94 8.88
C GLY A 220 27.71 6.25 10.22
N ASN A 221 26.59 5.53 10.30
CA ASN A 221 26.20 4.66 11.42
C ASN A 221 26.18 3.21 10.96
#